data_30b5d4e07c321232edd3724e017604c5
#
_entry.id   30b5d4e07c321232edd3724e017604c5
#
_cell.length_a   1.000
_cell.length_b   1.000
_cell.length_c   1.000
_cell.angle_alpha   90.00
_cell.angle_beta   90.00
_cell.angle_gamma   90.00
#
_symmetry.space_group_name_H-M   'P 1'
#
loop_
_entity.id
_entity.type
_entity.pdbx_description
1 polymer ?
#
loop_
_entity_poly.entity_id
_entity_poly.type
_entity_poly.pdbx_seq_one_letter_code
_entity_poly.pdbx_strand_id
1 'polypeptide(L)'
;MHDSLVILAGGASSRMKKEAVTNNLSPEEIAQANERSKGLIGVGASGRPLLDYLLWNAKKADYKNIYIIIGEQGELFKEFYGSKMKDNDFHGLNISFAVQYIPEGRVKPFGTADALFQAVEQYPELNSQFYSVCNSDNLYSAEALRALRETESPNAFISYDRDAMDFPLERISRFAIAKLDQNNQLLDILEKPTEEDLEQYKDSEGKIRVSMNAFKFNGNTLYIHLKNCPVHPERDEKELPTVLLNSVKENPQTTVGIPFSEHVPDLTAKEDIAEVKTYLAKYYPDLNWNNKN
;
A
#
# COMPACT_ATOMS: atom_id res chain seq x y z
N MET A 1 -16.33 2.23 12.02
CA MET A 1 -16.07 1.46 10.79
C MET A 1 -16.23 2.36 9.58
N HIS A 2 -15.53 2.08 8.48
CA HIS A 2 -15.62 2.80 7.21
C HIS A 2 -15.55 1.81 6.05
N ASP A 3 -16.01 2.21 4.86
CA ASP A 3 -16.17 1.30 3.71
C ASP A 3 -15.25 1.67 2.53
N SER A 4 -14.38 2.67 2.71
CA SER A 4 -13.53 3.22 1.65
C SER A 4 -12.08 2.77 1.78
N LEU A 5 -11.49 2.27 0.69
CA LEU A 5 -10.08 1.93 0.55
C LEU A 5 -9.48 2.69 -0.64
N VAL A 6 -8.40 3.40 -0.41
CA VAL A 6 -7.59 4.06 -1.44
C VAL A 6 -6.36 3.19 -1.75
N ILE A 7 -6.14 2.87 -3.01
CA ILE A 7 -5.03 2.03 -3.46
C ILE A 7 -4.07 2.86 -4.31
N LEU A 8 -2.81 2.94 -3.87
CA LEU A 8 -1.74 3.69 -4.54
C LEU A 8 -1.17 2.85 -5.69
N ALA A 9 -1.49 3.19 -6.93
CA ALA A 9 -1.06 2.46 -8.12
C ALA A 9 -0.38 3.34 -9.20
N GLY A 10 -0.21 4.65 -8.94
CA GLY A 10 0.38 5.64 -9.87
C GLY A 10 1.91 5.68 -9.90
N GLY A 11 2.61 4.83 -9.13
CA GLY A 11 4.06 4.83 -9.04
C GLY A 11 4.77 4.49 -10.36
N ALA A 12 5.97 5.05 -10.57
CA ALA A 12 6.76 4.89 -11.80
C ALA A 12 7.28 3.46 -12.07
N SER A 13 7.19 2.55 -11.09
CA SER A 13 7.69 1.16 -11.17
C SER A 13 9.17 1.04 -11.56
N SER A 14 10.00 2.02 -11.21
CA SER A 14 11.38 2.16 -11.72
C SER A 14 12.28 0.96 -11.40
N ARG A 15 12.10 0.31 -10.25
CA ARG A 15 12.88 -0.90 -9.89
C ARG A 15 12.45 -2.10 -10.73
N MET A 16 11.15 -2.28 -10.96
CA MET A 16 10.60 -3.34 -11.80
C MET A 16 11.08 -3.24 -13.26
N LYS A 17 11.25 -2.03 -13.77
CA LYS A 17 11.66 -1.75 -15.16
C LYS A 17 13.19 -1.82 -15.40
N LYS A 18 14.00 -2.01 -14.35
CA LYS A 18 15.45 -2.18 -14.51
C LYS A 18 15.78 -3.50 -15.19
N GLU A 19 16.90 -3.53 -15.94
CA GLU A 19 17.49 -4.78 -16.42
C GLU A 19 17.88 -5.65 -15.22
N ALA A 20 17.50 -6.91 -15.27
CA ALA A 20 17.82 -7.91 -14.25
C ALA A 20 18.12 -9.24 -14.93
N VAL A 21 18.95 -10.07 -14.29
CA VAL A 21 19.17 -11.45 -14.74
C VAL A 21 17.94 -12.27 -14.32
N THR A 22 17.07 -12.55 -15.27
CA THR A 22 15.75 -13.16 -15.03
C THR A 22 15.66 -14.56 -15.65
N ASN A 23 16.57 -15.45 -15.29
CA ASN A 23 16.65 -16.81 -15.85
C ASN A 23 15.37 -17.65 -15.66
N ASN A 24 14.50 -17.23 -14.75
CA ASN A 24 13.28 -17.96 -14.36
C ASN A 24 11.98 -17.30 -14.84
N LEU A 25 12.05 -16.22 -15.62
CA LEU A 25 10.86 -15.52 -16.14
C LEU A 25 10.70 -15.79 -17.63
N SER A 26 9.48 -15.95 -18.07
CA SER A 26 9.14 -16.03 -19.49
C SER A 26 9.32 -14.66 -20.18
N PRO A 27 9.49 -14.63 -21.51
CA PRO A 27 9.53 -13.37 -22.27
C PRO A 27 8.30 -12.49 -22.05
N GLU A 28 7.11 -13.10 -21.88
CA GLU A 28 5.87 -12.38 -21.62
C GLU A 28 5.88 -11.71 -20.23
N GLU A 29 6.35 -12.40 -19.19
CA GLU A 29 6.47 -11.84 -17.84
C GLU A 29 7.46 -10.68 -17.81
N ILE A 30 8.58 -10.79 -18.54
CA ILE A 30 9.55 -9.71 -18.68
C ILE A 30 8.93 -8.50 -19.40
N ALA A 31 8.17 -8.71 -20.47
CA ALA A 31 7.46 -7.64 -21.17
C ALA A 31 6.47 -6.93 -20.25
N GLN A 32 5.62 -7.69 -19.52
CA GLN A 32 4.69 -7.11 -18.56
C GLN A 32 5.42 -6.31 -17.46
N ALA A 33 6.52 -6.83 -16.91
CA ALA A 33 7.32 -6.15 -15.89
C ALA A 33 7.93 -4.82 -16.38
N ASN A 34 8.25 -4.73 -17.66
CA ASN A 34 8.80 -3.51 -18.26
C ASN A 34 7.73 -2.45 -18.60
N GLU A 35 6.51 -2.88 -18.91
CA GLU A 35 5.47 -2.01 -19.48
C GLU A 35 4.38 -1.65 -18.46
N ARG A 36 3.98 -2.61 -17.59
CA ARG A 36 2.82 -2.42 -16.72
C ARG A 36 3.17 -1.78 -15.38
N SER A 37 2.16 -1.20 -14.75
CA SER A 37 2.19 -0.91 -13.32
C SER A 37 2.26 -2.23 -12.54
N LYS A 38 2.97 -2.25 -11.42
CA LYS A 38 3.27 -3.47 -10.66
C LYS A 38 2.01 -4.27 -10.27
N GLY A 39 0.97 -3.58 -9.80
CA GLY A 39 -0.31 -4.23 -9.45
C GLY A 39 -1.00 -4.91 -10.62
N LEU A 40 -0.67 -4.56 -11.88
CA LEU A 40 -1.23 -5.15 -13.10
C LEU A 40 -0.34 -6.25 -13.72
N ILE A 41 0.77 -6.60 -13.11
CA ILE A 41 1.59 -7.72 -13.56
C ILE A 41 0.85 -9.02 -13.26
N GLY A 42 0.73 -9.87 -14.26
CA GLY A 42 0.05 -11.16 -14.17
C GLY A 42 0.89 -12.19 -13.42
N VAL A 43 0.67 -12.29 -12.12
CA VAL A 43 1.37 -13.23 -11.22
C VAL A 43 0.49 -14.41 -10.77
N GLY A 44 -0.80 -14.35 -11.03
CA GLY A 44 -1.74 -15.39 -10.64
C GLY A 44 -2.05 -16.39 -11.74
N ALA A 45 -2.92 -17.36 -11.45
CA ALA A 45 -3.42 -18.32 -12.42
C ALA A 45 -4.03 -17.58 -13.63
N SER A 46 -3.75 -18.08 -14.83
CA SER A 46 -4.20 -17.51 -16.11
C SER A 46 -3.80 -16.04 -16.32
N GLY A 47 -2.66 -15.61 -15.74
CA GLY A 47 -2.18 -14.23 -15.88
C GLY A 47 -2.97 -13.21 -15.07
N ARG A 48 -3.65 -13.62 -14.01
CA ARG A 48 -4.40 -12.73 -13.12
C ARG A 48 -3.48 -11.71 -12.45
N PRO A 49 -3.82 -10.40 -12.48
CA PRO A 49 -3.02 -9.35 -11.82
C PRO A 49 -2.93 -9.51 -10.30
N LEU A 50 -1.84 -9.03 -9.70
CA LEU A 50 -1.72 -8.99 -8.23
C LEU A 50 -2.85 -8.18 -7.58
N LEU A 51 -3.25 -7.08 -8.21
CA LEU A 51 -4.32 -6.21 -7.70
C LEU A 51 -5.66 -6.93 -7.57
N ASP A 52 -5.96 -7.95 -8.39
CA ASP A 52 -7.17 -8.77 -8.24
C ASP A 52 -7.23 -9.47 -6.88
N TYR A 53 -6.08 -9.97 -6.40
CA TYR A 53 -5.99 -10.63 -5.09
C TYR A 53 -6.13 -9.63 -3.95
N LEU A 54 -5.57 -8.44 -4.10
CA LEU A 54 -5.77 -7.36 -3.13
C LEU A 54 -7.24 -6.92 -3.07
N LEU A 55 -7.90 -6.74 -4.21
CA LEU A 55 -9.33 -6.42 -4.29
C LEU A 55 -10.19 -7.54 -3.69
N TRP A 56 -9.81 -8.80 -3.91
CA TRP A 56 -10.47 -9.94 -3.28
C TRP A 56 -10.39 -9.89 -1.75
N ASN A 57 -9.21 -9.59 -1.19
CA ASN A 57 -9.03 -9.45 0.25
C ASN A 57 -9.77 -8.22 0.80
N ALA A 58 -9.77 -7.12 0.06
CA ALA A 58 -10.55 -5.93 0.42
C ALA A 58 -12.05 -6.23 0.49
N LYS A 59 -12.60 -6.98 -0.48
CA LYS A 59 -13.99 -7.44 -0.45
C LYS A 59 -14.28 -8.35 0.75
N LYS A 60 -13.37 -9.29 1.06
CA LYS A 60 -13.49 -10.14 2.26
C LYS A 60 -13.41 -9.36 3.57
N ALA A 61 -12.74 -8.22 3.57
CA ALA A 61 -12.67 -7.29 4.69
C ALA A 61 -13.86 -6.30 4.73
N ASP A 62 -14.89 -6.50 3.89
CA ASP A 62 -16.11 -5.70 3.80
C ASP A 62 -15.91 -4.24 3.33
N TYR A 63 -14.82 -3.93 2.62
CA TYR A 63 -14.75 -2.68 1.86
C TYR A 63 -15.72 -2.70 0.69
N LYS A 64 -16.27 -1.52 0.36
CA LYS A 64 -17.24 -1.35 -0.74
C LYS A 64 -16.76 -0.36 -1.78
N ASN A 65 -16.17 0.75 -1.34
CA ASN A 65 -15.72 1.83 -2.21
C ASN A 65 -14.20 1.78 -2.35
N ILE A 66 -13.72 1.54 -3.55
CA ILE A 66 -12.31 1.43 -3.87
C ILE A 66 -11.91 2.60 -4.77
N TYR A 67 -10.95 3.40 -4.32
CA TYR A 67 -10.36 4.49 -5.09
C TYR A 67 -8.96 4.06 -5.52
N ILE A 68 -8.76 3.79 -6.81
CA ILE A 68 -7.45 3.40 -7.34
C ILE A 68 -6.78 4.66 -7.88
N ILE A 69 -5.65 5.06 -7.27
CA ILE A 69 -4.84 6.18 -7.77
C ILE A 69 -3.93 5.67 -8.87
N ILE A 70 -4.16 6.11 -10.09
CA ILE A 70 -3.41 5.73 -11.30
C ILE A 70 -2.57 6.90 -11.80
N GLY A 71 -1.53 6.63 -12.58
CA GLY A 71 -0.84 7.69 -13.34
C GLY A 71 -1.64 8.14 -14.57
N GLU A 72 -1.17 9.19 -15.25
CA GLU A 72 -1.80 9.74 -16.46
C GLU A 72 -1.96 8.71 -17.59
N GLN A 73 -1.09 7.70 -17.64
CA GLN A 73 -1.15 6.58 -18.61
C GLN A 73 -1.84 5.35 -18.01
N GLY A 74 -2.88 5.55 -17.21
CA GLY A 74 -3.57 4.50 -16.46
C GLY A 74 -4.64 3.72 -17.23
N GLU A 75 -4.69 3.77 -18.56
CA GLU A 75 -5.76 3.14 -19.36
C GLU A 75 -5.91 1.63 -19.12
N LEU A 76 -4.80 0.92 -18.89
CA LEU A 76 -4.84 -0.51 -18.62
C LEU A 76 -5.62 -0.84 -17.32
N PHE A 77 -5.60 0.03 -16.31
CA PHE A 77 -6.45 -0.16 -15.12
C PHE A 77 -7.93 -0.09 -15.46
N LYS A 78 -8.30 0.80 -16.38
CA LYS A 78 -9.69 0.94 -16.84
C LYS A 78 -10.15 -0.26 -17.66
N GLU A 79 -9.27 -0.89 -18.42
CA GLU A 79 -9.57 -2.14 -19.14
C GLU A 79 -9.86 -3.30 -18.18
N PHE A 80 -9.13 -3.39 -17.06
CA PHE A 80 -9.32 -4.46 -16.06
C PHE A 80 -10.52 -4.21 -15.13
N TYR A 81 -10.71 -2.98 -14.67
CA TYR A 81 -11.59 -2.71 -13.53
C TYR A 81 -12.77 -1.77 -13.84
N GLY A 82 -12.96 -1.41 -15.10
CA GLY A 82 -14.10 -0.63 -15.57
C GLY A 82 -13.71 0.66 -16.27
N SER A 83 -14.41 1.00 -17.34
CA SER A 83 -14.05 2.06 -18.30
C SER A 83 -14.34 3.49 -17.84
N LYS A 84 -15.14 3.67 -16.78
CA LYS A 84 -15.52 4.99 -16.26
C LYS A 84 -14.51 5.48 -15.23
N MET A 85 -14.44 6.80 -15.05
CA MET A 85 -13.64 7.36 -13.95
C MET A 85 -14.25 7.05 -12.58
N LYS A 86 -15.58 6.92 -12.47
CA LYS A 86 -16.32 6.70 -11.22
C LYS A 86 -17.32 5.57 -11.37
N ASP A 87 -17.61 4.92 -10.25
CA ASP A 87 -18.74 4.01 -10.07
C ASP A 87 -18.75 2.83 -11.05
N ASN A 88 -17.61 2.16 -11.17
CA ASN A 88 -17.54 0.90 -11.90
C ASN A 88 -17.86 -0.25 -10.95
N ASP A 89 -18.81 -1.13 -11.33
CA ASP A 89 -19.03 -2.38 -10.59
C ASP A 89 -17.96 -3.40 -10.97
N PHE A 90 -17.20 -3.86 -9.98
CA PHE A 90 -16.26 -4.95 -10.12
C PHE A 90 -16.55 -6.00 -9.03
N HIS A 91 -17.34 -6.99 -9.39
CA HIS A 91 -17.76 -8.08 -8.49
C HIS A 91 -18.38 -7.59 -7.17
N GLY A 92 -19.14 -6.49 -7.23
CA GLY A 92 -19.81 -5.86 -6.08
C GLY A 92 -18.92 -4.89 -5.29
N LEU A 93 -17.71 -4.61 -5.74
CA LEU A 93 -16.92 -3.46 -5.32
C LEU A 93 -17.22 -2.29 -6.24
N ASN A 94 -17.39 -1.09 -5.67
CA ASN A 94 -17.53 0.16 -6.42
C ASN A 94 -16.16 0.76 -6.66
N ILE A 95 -15.63 0.67 -7.90
CA ILE A 95 -14.29 1.16 -8.25
C ILE A 95 -14.36 2.53 -8.90
N SER A 96 -13.57 3.46 -8.39
CA SER A 96 -13.33 4.79 -8.94
C SER A 96 -11.82 5.04 -9.11
N PHE A 97 -11.44 5.80 -10.14
CA PHE A 97 -10.05 6.12 -10.41
C PHE A 97 -9.76 7.58 -10.09
N ALA A 98 -8.66 7.84 -9.38
CA ALA A 98 -8.06 9.16 -9.25
C ALA A 98 -6.77 9.20 -10.06
N VAL A 99 -6.49 10.32 -10.72
CA VAL A 99 -5.28 10.48 -11.52
C VAL A 99 -4.24 11.27 -10.72
N GLN A 100 -3.07 10.68 -10.50
CA GLN A 100 -1.91 11.42 -10.02
C GLN A 100 -1.19 12.05 -11.21
N TYR A 101 -1.25 13.36 -11.31
CA TYR A 101 -0.53 14.16 -12.31
C TYR A 101 0.91 14.41 -11.84
N ILE A 102 1.84 14.37 -12.79
CA ILE A 102 3.23 14.73 -12.52
C ILE A 102 3.34 16.25 -12.59
N PRO A 103 3.79 16.94 -11.51
CA PRO A 103 3.93 18.39 -11.51
C PRO A 103 4.87 18.89 -12.61
N GLU A 104 4.59 20.08 -13.14
CA GLU A 104 5.43 20.71 -14.17
C GLU A 104 6.91 20.78 -13.74
N GLY A 105 7.82 20.44 -14.65
CA GLY A 105 9.26 20.37 -14.38
C GLY A 105 9.74 19.07 -13.72
N ARG A 106 8.86 18.13 -13.39
CA ARG A 106 9.24 16.80 -12.87
C ARG A 106 9.09 15.72 -13.94
N VAL A 107 9.88 14.67 -13.79
CA VAL A 107 9.81 13.47 -14.68
C VAL A 107 9.23 12.24 -13.97
N LYS A 108 8.92 12.36 -12.66
CA LYS A 108 8.37 11.27 -11.83
C LYS A 108 7.24 11.79 -10.95
N PRO A 109 6.30 10.91 -10.55
CA PRO A 109 5.29 11.25 -9.54
C PRO A 109 5.94 11.80 -8.27
N PHE A 110 5.23 12.68 -7.56
CA PHE A 110 5.79 13.41 -6.43
C PHE A 110 5.64 12.68 -5.08
N GLY A 111 5.42 11.37 -5.12
CA GLY A 111 5.37 10.51 -3.95
C GLY A 111 3.95 10.16 -3.49
N THR A 112 3.87 9.36 -2.43
CA THR A 112 2.62 8.75 -1.95
C THR A 112 1.68 9.74 -1.28
N ALA A 113 2.21 10.73 -0.57
CA ALA A 113 1.39 11.77 0.04
C ALA A 113 0.81 12.72 -1.01
N ASP A 114 1.57 13.05 -2.06
CA ASP A 114 1.08 13.83 -3.18
C ASP A 114 -0.02 13.08 -3.95
N ALA A 115 0.15 11.77 -4.17
CA ALA A 115 -0.86 10.92 -4.79
C ALA A 115 -2.18 10.96 -4.02
N LEU A 116 -2.12 10.78 -2.70
CA LEU A 116 -3.30 10.83 -1.85
C LEU A 116 -3.90 12.23 -1.80
N PHE A 117 -3.09 13.29 -1.74
CA PHE A 117 -3.57 14.66 -1.78
C PHE A 117 -4.37 14.95 -3.05
N GLN A 118 -3.83 14.60 -4.23
CA GLN A 118 -4.52 14.77 -5.51
C GLN A 118 -5.81 13.93 -5.60
N ALA A 119 -5.83 12.73 -5.02
CA ALA A 119 -7.04 11.91 -4.97
C ALA A 119 -8.12 12.54 -4.10
N VAL A 120 -7.76 13.09 -2.96
CA VAL A 120 -8.69 13.80 -2.05
C VAL A 120 -9.24 15.08 -2.69
N GLU A 121 -8.46 15.78 -3.51
CA GLU A 121 -8.94 16.93 -4.30
C GLU A 121 -9.95 16.52 -5.39
N GLN A 122 -9.78 15.33 -6.00
CA GLN A 122 -10.69 14.77 -7.00
C GLN A 122 -11.96 14.15 -6.38
N TYR A 123 -11.87 13.69 -5.13
CA TYR A 123 -12.92 13.04 -4.35
C TYR A 123 -13.06 13.69 -2.96
N PRO A 124 -13.65 14.92 -2.89
CA PRO A 124 -13.73 15.70 -1.65
C PRO A 124 -14.48 15.01 -0.52
N GLU A 125 -15.33 14.02 -0.82
CA GLU A 125 -15.98 13.18 0.18
C GLU A 125 -14.99 12.43 1.10
N LEU A 126 -13.77 12.14 0.62
CA LEU A 126 -12.71 11.54 1.44
C LEU A 126 -12.27 12.46 2.59
N ASN A 127 -12.42 13.79 2.46
CA ASN A 127 -12.11 14.74 3.52
C ASN A 127 -13.07 14.67 4.72
N SER A 128 -14.25 14.09 4.56
CA SER A 128 -15.28 14.05 5.60
C SER A 128 -15.52 12.66 6.19
N GLN A 129 -14.69 11.68 5.83
CA GLN A 129 -14.86 10.29 6.28
C GLN A 129 -13.53 9.65 6.71
N PHE A 130 -13.62 8.49 7.36
CA PHE A 130 -12.49 7.61 7.52
C PHE A 130 -12.28 6.78 6.25
N TYR A 131 -11.03 6.49 5.92
CA TYR A 131 -10.66 5.59 4.83
C TYR A 131 -9.33 4.90 5.12
N SER A 132 -9.14 3.73 4.51
CA SER A 132 -7.83 3.07 4.51
C SER A 132 -7.05 3.42 3.25
N VAL A 133 -5.72 3.33 3.34
CA VAL A 133 -4.80 3.53 2.21
C VAL A 133 -3.79 2.39 2.19
N CYS A 134 -3.52 1.84 1.01
CA CYS A 134 -2.48 0.83 0.83
C CYS A 134 -1.82 0.90 -0.55
N ASN A 135 -0.70 0.20 -0.72
CA ASN A 135 -0.03 0.06 -2.00
C ASN A 135 -0.69 -1.01 -2.86
N SER A 136 -0.62 -0.88 -4.18
CA SER A 136 -1.12 -1.87 -5.16
C SER A 136 -0.19 -3.04 -5.40
N ASP A 137 1.06 -2.96 -4.98
CA ASP A 137 2.13 -3.93 -5.19
C ASP A 137 2.43 -4.79 -3.95
N ASN A 138 1.66 -4.61 -2.87
CA ASN A 138 1.68 -5.44 -1.67
C ASN A 138 0.37 -6.23 -1.55
N LEU A 139 0.45 -7.49 -1.10
CA LEU A 139 -0.74 -8.30 -0.86
C LEU A 139 -1.01 -8.40 0.65
N TYR A 140 -1.85 -7.51 1.14
CA TYR A 140 -2.31 -7.51 2.53
C TYR A 140 -3.40 -8.56 2.74
N SER A 141 -3.40 -9.23 3.90
CA SER A 141 -4.45 -10.19 4.26
C SER A 141 -5.81 -9.50 4.45
N ALA A 142 -6.89 -10.26 4.32
CA ALA A 142 -8.24 -9.77 4.59
C ALA A 142 -8.37 -9.38 6.09
N GLU A 143 -7.67 -10.08 6.97
CA GLU A 143 -7.62 -9.84 8.40
C GLU A 143 -6.95 -8.48 8.72
N ALA A 144 -5.80 -8.18 8.10
CA ALA A 144 -5.12 -6.90 8.27
C ALA A 144 -5.97 -5.74 7.75
N LEU A 145 -6.56 -5.88 6.56
CA LEU A 145 -7.45 -4.88 5.99
C LEU A 145 -8.70 -4.66 6.86
N ARG A 146 -9.29 -5.73 7.41
CA ARG A 146 -10.43 -5.65 8.33
C ARG A 146 -10.04 -4.94 9.63
N ALA A 147 -8.88 -5.23 10.19
CA ALA A 147 -8.40 -4.57 11.40
C ALA A 147 -8.25 -3.05 11.22
N LEU A 148 -7.75 -2.59 10.05
CA LEU A 148 -7.74 -1.15 9.71
C LEU A 148 -9.16 -0.57 9.61
N ARG A 149 -10.07 -1.29 8.97
CA ARG A 149 -11.45 -0.85 8.77
C ARG A 149 -12.21 -0.70 10.09
N GLU A 150 -11.97 -1.58 11.04
CA GLU A 150 -12.76 -1.72 12.27
C GLU A 150 -12.18 -0.97 13.47
N THR A 151 -10.88 -0.66 13.49
CA THR A 151 -10.28 0.06 14.63
C THR A 151 -11.02 1.37 14.93
N GLU A 152 -11.19 1.69 16.20
CA GLU A 152 -11.81 2.94 16.65
C GLU A 152 -10.83 4.12 16.64
N SER A 153 -9.51 3.85 16.59
CA SER A 153 -8.50 4.91 16.54
C SER A 153 -8.71 5.83 15.34
N PRO A 154 -8.57 7.14 15.50
CA PRO A 154 -8.70 8.11 14.40
C PRO A 154 -7.76 7.80 13.23
N ASN A 155 -6.50 7.49 13.52
CA ASN A 155 -5.53 7.02 12.54
C ASN A 155 -4.91 5.71 13.02
N ALA A 156 -4.51 4.87 12.08
CA ALA A 156 -3.85 3.60 12.40
C ALA A 156 -2.94 3.17 11.24
N PHE A 157 -2.04 2.24 11.54
CA PHE A 157 -1.32 1.49 10.52
C PHE A 157 -1.16 0.04 10.98
N ILE A 158 -0.98 -0.86 10.01
CA ILE A 158 -0.62 -2.23 10.36
C ILE A 158 0.86 -2.28 10.73
N SER A 159 1.12 -2.70 11.94
CA SER A 159 2.41 -2.79 12.57
C SER A 159 2.92 -4.23 12.50
N TYR A 160 3.59 -4.56 11.40
CA TYR A 160 4.04 -5.94 11.15
C TYR A 160 5.25 -6.29 12.00
N ASP A 161 5.25 -7.51 12.54
CA ASP A 161 6.41 -8.12 13.17
C ASP A 161 7.46 -8.40 12.08
N ARG A 162 8.63 -7.75 12.20
CA ARG A 162 9.71 -7.87 11.24
C ARG A 162 10.17 -9.33 11.06
N ASP A 163 10.21 -10.11 12.15
CA ASP A 163 10.71 -11.48 12.14
C ASP A 163 9.70 -12.48 11.54
N ALA A 164 8.42 -12.07 11.40
CA ALA A 164 7.40 -12.88 10.74
C ALA A 164 7.37 -12.66 9.21
N MET A 165 8.20 -11.75 8.69
CA MET A 165 8.27 -11.45 7.27
C MET A 165 9.33 -12.31 6.59
N ASP A 166 8.91 -13.12 5.63
CA ASP A 166 9.77 -14.03 4.86
C ASP A 166 10.51 -13.30 3.73
N PHE A 167 11.41 -12.37 4.11
CA PHE A 167 12.28 -11.66 3.19
C PHE A 167 13.76 -11.89 3.52
N PRO A 168 14.67 -11.84 2.53
CA PRO A 168 16.10 -11.84 2.79
C PRO A 168 16.51 -10.72 3.74
N LEU A 169 17.46 -10.98 4.64
CA LEU A 169 17.95 -10.01 5.64
C LEU A 169 18.37 -8.69 5.02
N GLU A 170 19.01 -8.71 3.85
CA GLU A 170 19.41 -7.50 3.12
C GLU A 170 18.22 -6.62 2.73
N ARG A 171 17.05 -7.22 2.41
CA ARG A 171 15.85 -6.49 2.09
C ARG A 171 15.16 -5.96 3.34
N ILE A 172 14.99 -6.83 4.34
CA ILE A 172 14.26 -6.49 5.56
C ILE A 172 14.98 -5.41 6.40
N SER A 173 16.34 -5.35 6.35
CA SER A 173 17.13 -4.32 7.02
C SER A 173 16.88 -2.89 6.48
N ARG A 174 16.28 -2.77 5.30
CA ARG A 174 15.95 -1.48 4.66
C ARG A 174 14.56 -0.97 4.97
N PHE A 175 13.73 -1.77 5.64
CA PHE A 175 12.38 -1.36 5.99
C PHE A 175 12.40 -0.32 7.10
N ALA A 176 11.51 0.67 6.98
CA ALA A 176 11.29 1.62 8.04
C ALA A 176 10.70 0.92 9.27
N ILE A 177 11.25 1.22 10.44
CA ILE A 177 10.79 0.68 11.72
C ILE A 177 9.98 1.71 12.47
N ALA A 178 8.94 1.26 13.18
CA ALA A 178 8.07 2.09 13.97
C ALA A 178 8.38 1.93 15.46
N LYS A 179 8.47 3.05 16.17
CA LYS A 179 8.54 3.07 17.64
C LYS A 179 7.15 3.24 18.20
N LEU A 180 6.74 2.32 19.04
CA LEU A 180 5.45 2.32 19.71
C LEU A 180 5.61 2.46 21.21
N ASP A 181 4.63 3.07 21.89
CA ASP A 181 4.52 3.00 23.34
C ASP A 181 3.85 1.70 23.81
N GLN A 182 3.68 1.54 25.12
CA GLN A 182 3.04 0.35 25.72
C GLN A 182 1.56 0.17 25.33
N ASN A 183 0.92 1.19 24.77
CA ASN A 183 -0.47 1.17 24.29
C ASN A 183 -0.52 1.08 22.75
N ASN A 184 0.58 0.72 22.12
CA ASN A 184 0.76 0.70 20.66
C ASN A 184 0.56 2.07 19.97
N GLN A 185 0.65 3.19 20.70
CA GLN A 185 0.62 4.51 20.10
C GLN A 185 1.93 4.80 19.36
N LEU A 186 1.82 5.34 18.16
CA LEU A 186 2.98 5.67 17.35
C LEU A 186 3.75 6.85 17.96
N LEU A 187 5.04 6.64 18.21
CA LEU A 187 5.96 7.67 18.70
C LEU A 187 6.88 8.17 17.59
N ASP A 188 7.39 7.26 16.76
CA ASP A 188 8.33 7.60 15.69
C ASP A 188 8.34 6.55 14.57
N ILE A 189 8.87 6.94 13.40
CA ILE A 189 9.18 6.05 12.27
C ILE A 189 10.59 6.38 11.81
N LEU A 190 11.47 5.40 11.85
CA LEU A 190 12.87 5.53 11.44
C LEU A 190 13.11 4.79 10.12
N GLU A 191 13.55 5.52 9.12
CA GLU A 191 13.97 4.99 7.83
C GLU A 191 15.42 4.50 7.89
N LYS A 192 15.72 3.39 7.20
CA LYS A 192 17.07 2.81 7.13
C LYS A 192 17.75 2.66 8.51
N PRO A 193 17.12 1.92 9.45
CA PRO A 193 17.64 1.78 10.81
C PRO A 193 19.02 1.11 10.81
N THR A 194 19.86 1.48 11.77
CA THR A 194 21.11 0.77 12.11
C THR A 194 20.81 -0.35 13.09
N GLU A 195 21.78 -1.24 13.34
CA GLU A 195 21.63 -2.29 14.36
C GLU A 195 21.41 -1.71 15.77
N GLU A 196 22.03 -0.57 16.09
CA GLU A 196 21.85 0.13 17.37
C GLU A 196 20.44 0.68 17.53
N ASP A 197 19.82 1.15 16.44
CA ASP A 197 18.46 1.65 16.45
C ASP A 197 17.45 0.54 16.76
N LEU A 198 17.70 -0.69 16.30
CA LEU A 198 16.79 -1.81 16.49
C LEU A 198 16.47 -2.06 17.97
N GLU A 199 17.46 -1.99 18.85
CA GLU A 199 17.25 -2.19 20.30
C GLU A 199 16.35 -1.12 20.92
N GLN A 200 16.43 0.14 20.43
CA GLN A 200 15.64 1.26 20.94
C GLN A 200 14.20 1.28 20.40
N TYR A 201 13.94 0.52 19.32
CA TYR A 201 12.64 0.46 18.64
C TYR A 201 11.87 -0.84 18.91
N LYS A 202 12.38 -1.72 19.77
CA LYS A 202 11.60 -2.88 20.24
C LYS A 202 10.35 -2.42 20.98
N ASP A 203 9.23 -3.07 20.67
CA ASP A 203 7.99 -2.87 21.40
C ASP A 203 8.01 -3.58 22.77
N SER A 204 6.90 -3.54 23.50
CA SER A 204 6.74 -4.17 24.81
C SER A 204 6.90 -5.71 24.78
N GLU A 205 6.79 -6.33 23.61
CA GLU A 205 6.99 -7.76 23.38
C GLU A 205 8.42 -8.09 22.89
N GLY A 206 9.28 -7.09 22.77
CA GLY A 206 10.64 -7.22 22.25
C GLY A 206 10.74 -7.35 20.73
N LYS A 207 9.67 -7.02 20.00
CA LYS A 207 9.58 -7.14 18.55
C LYS A 207 9.92 -5.83 17.84
N ILE A 208 10.55 -5.94 16.68
CA ILE A 208 10.74 -4.81 15.77
C ILE A 208 9.52 -4.72 14.86
N ARG A 209 8.88 -3.54 14.85
CA ARG A 209 7.69 -3.26 14.06
C ARG A 209 8.02 -2.50 12.79
N VAL A 210 7.49 -2.98 11.66
CA VAL A 210 7.65 -2.34 10.35
C VAL A 210 6.29 -1.95 9.76
N SER A 211 6.30 -0.88 8.98
CA SER A 211 5.14 -0.46 8.20
C SER A 211 5.31 -0.88 6.75
N MET A 212 4.30 -1.55 6.21
CA MET A 212 4.20 -1.89 4.78
C MET A 212 3.21 -0.98 4.04
N ASN A 213 3.08 0.27 4.50
CA ASN A 213 2.18 1.28 3.91
C ASN A 213 0.70 0.86 3.87
N ALA A 214 0.23 0.23 4.93
CA ALA A 214 -1.19 -0.03 5.15
C ALA A 214 -1.68 0.85 6.30
N PHE A 215 -2.48 1.87 5.97
CA PHE A 215 -2.91 2.92 6.89
C PHE A 215 -4.42 3.05 6.95
N LYS A 216 -4.93 3.58 8.08
CA LYS A 216 -6.24 4.19 8.21
C LYS A 216 -6.08 5.65 8.57
N PHE A 217 -6.90 6.51 7.99
CA PHE A 217 -6.88 7.94 8.23
C PHE A 217 -8.27 8.51 8.52
N ASN A 218 -8.30 9.53 9.35
CA ASN A 218 -9.42 10.45 9.49
C ASN A 218 -9.24 11.59 8.48
N GLY A 219 -10.05 11.63 7.43
CA GLY A 219 -9.97 12.63 6.37
C GLY A 219 -10.06 14.06 6.88
N ASN A 220 -10.93 14.33 7.88
CA ASN A 220 -11.08 15.67 8.44
C ASN A 220 -9.78 16.26 9.01
N THR A 221 -8.94 15.42 9.60
CA THR A 221 -7.69 15.89 10.24
C THR A 221 -6.47 15.71 9.34
N LEU A 222 -6.50 14.76 8.40
CA LEU A 222 -5.35 14.45 7.56
C LEU A 222 -5.08 15.48 6.48
N TYR A 223 -6.12 16.12 5.92
CA TYR A 223 -6.03 17.00 4.75
C TYR A 223 -4.94 18.09 4.90
N ILE A 224 -4.89 18.75 6.04
CA ILE A 224 -3.89 19.82 6.27
C ILE A 224 -2.46 19.28 6.27
N HIS A 225 -2.24 18.06 6.77
CA HIS A 225 -0.94 17.41 6.79
C HIS A 225 -0.52 16.93 5.39
N LEU A 226 -1.48 16.45 4.57
CA LEU A 226 -1.24 16.11 3.16
C LEU A 226 -0.83 17.36 2.37
N LYS A 227 -1.60 18.43 2.48
CA LYS A 227 -1.36 19.70 1.79
C LYS A 227 0.01 20.29 2.13
N ASN A 228 0.39 20.25 3.40
CA ASN A 228 1.64 20.82 3.91
C ASN A 228 2.79 19.79 4.03
N CYS A 229 2.63 18.60 3.43
CA CYS A 229 3.67 17.58 3.50
C CYS A 229 4.99 18.11 2.92
N PRO A 230 6.09 18.12 3.70
CA PRO A 230 7.39 18.53 3.19
C PRO A 230 7.94 17.52 2.19
N VAL A 231 8.81 17.97 1.32
CA VAL A 231 9.56 17.12 0.41
C VAL A 231 10.69 16.43 1.17
N HIS A 232 10.82 15.11 1.00
CA HIS A 232 11.93 14.37 1.60
C HIS A 232 13.26 14.79 0.94
N PRO A 233 14.28 15.20 1.71
CA PRO A 233 15.46 15.84 1.17
C PRO A 233 16.32 14.96 0.25
N GLU A 234 16.34 13.65 0.48
CA GLU A 234 17.13 12.71 -0.33
C GLU A 234 16.31 12.08 -1.49
N ARG A 235 15.01 11.82 -1.28
CA ARG A 235 14.17 11.13 -2.26
C ARG A 235 13.48 12.08 -3.22
N ASP A 236 13.40 13.36 -2.86
CA ASP A 236 12.67 14.39 -3.59
C ASP A 236 11.19 14.00 -3.82
N GLU A 237 10.56 13.42 -2.80
CA GLU A 237 9.17 12.94 -2.79
C GLU A 237 8.45 13.37 -1.52
N LYS A 238 7.12 13.48 -1.58
CA LYS A 238 6.22 13.66 -0.43
C LYS A 238 5.67 12.30 -0.01
N GLU A 239 5.89 11.89 1.23
CA GLU A 239 5.64 10.52 1.68
C GLU A 239 4.59 10.44 2.79
N LEU A 240 3.73 9.42 2.75
CA LEU A 240 2.70 9.20 3.77
C LEU A 240 3.24 8.98 5.19
N PRO A 241 4.37 8.26 5.41
CA PRO A 241 4.96 8.20 6.76
C PRO A 241 5.27 9.57 7.35
N THR A 242 5.74 10.53 6.54
CA THR A 242 5.97 11.91 6.98
C THR A 242 4.69 12.63 7.38
N VAL A 243 3.61 12.43 6.61
CA VAL A 243 2.28 12.98 6.92
C VAL A 243 1.78 12.41 8.25
N LEU A 244 1.93 11.11 8.46
CA LEU A 244 1.53 10.43 9.68
C LEU A 244 2.30 10.96 10.91
N LEU A 245 3.63 11.08 10.81
CA LEU A 245 4.45 11.63 11.88
C LEU A 245 4.12 13.10 12.21
N ASN A 246 3.84 13.92 11.21
CA ASN A 246 3.43 15.30 11.43
C ASN A 246 2.09 15.37 12.16
N SER A 247 1.14 14.50 11.80
CA SER A 247 -0.14 14.39 12.51
C SER A 247 0.05 13.97 13.98
N VAL A 248 0.95 13.01 14.24
CA VAL A 248 1.28 12.56 15.61
C VAL A 248 1.95 13.67 16.44
N LYS A 249 2.85 14.47 15.83
CA LYS A 249 3.50 15.58 16.52
C LYS A 249 2.53 16.67 16.96
N GLU A 250 1.50 16.95 16.15
CA GLU A 250 0.47 17.92 16.51
C GLU A 250 -0.56 17.35 17.50
N ASN A 251 -0.92 16.09 17.32
CA ASN A 251 -1.92 15.40 18.12
C ASN A 251 -1.41 14.03 18.58
N PRO A 252 -0.60 13.96 19.64
CA PRO A 252 -0.12 12.71 20.21
C PRO A 252 -1.29 11.77 20.57
N GLN A 253 -1.05 10.47 20.52
CA GLN A 253 -2.01 9.42 20.87
C GLN A 253 -3.23 9.30 19.92
N THR A 254 -3.14 9.85 18.73
CA THR A 254 -4.22 9.72 17.71
C THR A 254 -3.94 8.62 16.68
N THR A 255 -2.77 7.97 16.74
CA THR A 255 -2.34 6.96 15.78
C THR A 255 -1.87 5.70 16.49
N VAL A 256 -2.48 4.58 16.20
CA VAL A 256 -2.08 3.27 16.74
C VAL A 256 -1.43 2.39 15.68
N GLY A 257 -0.40 1.64 16.06
CA GLY A 257 0.09 0.49 15.32
C GLY A 257 -0.71 -0.75 15.71
N ILE A 258 -1.43 -1.35 14.76
CA ILE A 258 -2.17 -2.59 14.98
C ILE A 258 -1.20 -3.76 14.75
N PRO A 259 -0.85 -4.56 15.79
CA PRO A 259 0.16 -5.60 15.66
C PRO A 259 -0.30 -6.74 14.76
N PHE A 260 0.54 -7.13 13.81
CA PHE A 260 0.38 -8.31 12.98
C PHE A 260 1.69 -9.08 12.86
N SER A 261 1.60 -10.42 12.80
CA SER A 261 2.75 -11.31 12.60
C SER A 261 2.45 -12.22 11.41
N GLU A 262 2.67 -11.70 10.20
CA GLU A 262 2.46 -12.39 8.94
C GLU A 262 3.41 -11.87 7.85
N HIS A 263 3.62 -12.67 6.82
CA HIS A 263 4.32 -12.22 5.62
C HIS A 263 3.38 -11.40 4.71
N VAL A 264 3.91 -10.31 4.16
CA VAL A 264 3.21 -9.47 3.17
C VAL A 264 3.95 -9.58 1.84
N PRO A 265 3.48 -10.36 0.87
CA PRO A 265 4.09 -10.43 -0.45
C PRO A 265 4.20 -9.03 -1.08
N ASP A 266 5.39 -8.73 -1.63
CA ASP A 266 5.70 -7.42 -2.19
C ASP A 266 6.33 -7.59 -3.57
N LEU A 267 5.69 -6.98 -4.59
CA LEU A 267 6.12 -7.03 -5.98
C LEU A 267 6.93 -5.77 -6.33
N THR A 268 8.16 -5.70 -5.83
CA THR A 268 9.03 -4.52 -6.02
C THR A 268 9.89 -4.59 -7.26
N ALA A 269 10.47 -5.76 -7.57
CA ALA A 269 11.41 -6.00 -8.67
C ALA A 269 11.05 -7.29 -9.41
N LYS A 270 11.70 -7.55 -10.56
CA LYS A 270 11.43 -8.74 -11.38
C LYS A 270 11.66 -10.06 -10.64
N GLU A 271 12.62 -10.07 -9.75
CA GLU A 271 12.98 -11.23 -8.92
C GLU A 271 11.83 -11.67 -8.00
N ASP A 272 10.97 -10.74 -7.60
CA ASP A 272 9.83 -11.01 -6.71
C ASP A 272 8.70 -11.77 -7.43
N ILE A 273 8.64 -11.75 -8.75
CA ILE A 273 7.55 -12.34 -9.54
C ILE A 273 7.40 -13.84 -9.24
N ALA A 274 8.51 -14.58 -9.20
CA ALA A 274 8.48 -16.02 -8.96
C ALA A 274 8.03 -16.36 -7.53
N GLU A 275 8.47 -15.57 -6.55
CA GLU A 275 8.09 -15.72 -5.14
C GLU A 275 6.60 -15.44 -4.95
N VAL A 276 6.11 -14.31 -5.47
CA VAL A 276 4.69 -13.95 -5.41
C VAL A 276 3.81 -15.01 -6.09
N LYS A 277 4.21 -15.53 -7.25
CA LYS A 277 3.49 -16.64 -7.92
C LYS A 277 3.39 -17.88 -7.04
N THR A 278 4.49 -18.27 -6.39
CA THR A 278 4.51 -19.40 -5.46
C THR A 278 3.58 -19.18 -4.28
N TYR A 279 3.60 -18.00 -3.69
CA TYR A 279 2.71 -17.62 -2.60
C TYR A 279 1.24 -17.70 -3.03
N LEU A 280 0.90 -17.12 -4.19
CA LEU A 280 -0.48 -17.13 -4.70
C LEU A 280 -0.98 -18.53 -5.01
N ALA A 281 -0.15 -19.39 -5.60
CA ALA A 281 -0.51 -20.78 -5.86
C ALA A 281 -0.78 -21.56 -4.58
N LYS A 282 -0.09 -21.25 -3.49
CA LYS A 282 -0.27 -21.89 -2.18
C LYS A 282 -1.50 -21.39 -1.42
N TYR A 283 -1.72 -20.07 -1.37
CA TYR A 283 -2.71 -19.47 -0.48
C TYR A 283 -4.00 -19.03 -1.19
N TYR A 284 -3.98 -18.94 -2.53
CA TYR A 284 -5.13 -18.52 -3.36
C TYR A 284 -5.34 -19.46 -4.56
N PRO A 285 -5.28 -20.81 -4.38
CA PRO A 285 -5.34 -21.76 -5.51
C PRO A 285 -6.64 -21.63 -6.32
N ASP A 286 -7.74 -21.30 -5.67
CA ASP A 286 -9.10 -21.33 -6.21
C ASP A 286 -9.77 -19.95 -6.21
N LEU A 287 -9.01 -18.84 -6.32
CA LEU A 287 -9.62 -17.54 -6.38
C LEU A 287 -10.59 -17.43 -7.55
N ASN A 288 -11.87 -17.39 -7.25
CA ASN A 288 -12.96 -17.30 -8.23
C ASN A 288 -13.98 -16.25 -7.76
N TRP A 289 -14.07 -15.14 -8.47
CA TRP A 289 -15.02 -14.07 -8.20
C TRP A 289 -16.49 -14.50 -8.28
N ASN A 290 -16.81 -15.62 -8.95
CA ASN A 290 -18.17 -16.11 -9.10
C ASN A 290 -18.63 -17.02 -7.95
N ASN A 291 -17.73 -17.44 -7.07
CA ASN A 291 -18.09 -18.19 -5.88
C ASN A 291 -18.75 -17.24 -4.87
N LYS A 292 -20.05 -17.35 -4.71
CA LYS A 292 -20.80 -16.76 -3.60
C LYS A 292 -20.45 -17.57 -2.36
N ASN A 293 -19.53 -17.10 -1.53
CA ASN A 293 -19.38 -17.56 -0.15
C ASN A 293 -20.25 -16.70 0.76
#